data_f584908272b4dd78952a9e8fc1374ba1
#
_entry.id   f584908272b4dd78952a9e8fc1374ba1
#
_cell.length_a   1.000
_cell.length_b   1.000
_cell.length_c   1.000
_cell.angle_alpha   90.00
_cell.angle_beta   90.00
_cell.angle_gamma   90.00
#
_symmetry.space_group_name_H-M   'P 1'
#
loop_
_entity.id
_entity.type
_entity.pdbx_description
1 polymer ?
#
loop_
_entity_poly.entity_id
_entity_poly.type
_entity_poly.pdbx_seq_one_letter_code
_entity_poly.pdbx_strand_id
1 'polypeptide(L)'
;MNGQEYHIPTTKYKADGYCEATNTVYEFHGDLWHGNPKKYNPNDTSYFGIQYGELYERTLQREQEIKTLGYNLIVMWEYDWNIIRRIVILLQRRFRNKRVYKVY
;
A
#
# COMPACT_ATOMS: atom_id res chain seq x y z
N MET A 1 -15.78 2.42 3.91
CA MET A 1 -14.89 1.98 5.01
C MET A 1 -14.75 3.14 5.98
N ASN A 2 -15.00 2.93 7.23
CA ASN A 2 -15.05 3.99 8.24
C ASN A 2 -13.71 4.23 8.96
N GLY A 3 -12.60 3.91 8.32
CA GLY A 3 -11.28 4.12 8.84
C GLY A 3 -10.80 3.11 9.87
N GLN A 4 -11.60 2.11 10.16
CA GLN A 4 -11.21 1.06 11.11
C GLN A 4 -10.32 0.02 10.44
N GLU A 5 -9.25 -0.35 11.15
CA GLU A 5 -8.39 -1.44 10.71
C GLU A 5 -9.11 -2.78 10.87
N TYR A 6 -8.77 -3.73 10.00
CA TYR A 6 -9.30 -5.09 10.08
C TYR A 6 -8.26 -5.98 10.76
N HIS A 7 -8.65 -6.59 11.88
CA HIS A 7 -7.81 -7.58 12.55
C HIS A 7 -7.94 -8.93 11.84
N ILE A 8 -6.83 -9.43 11.30
CA ILE A 8 -6.81 -10.72 10.63
C ILE A 8 -6.85 -11.82 11.68
N PRO A 9 -7.91 -12.67 11.70
CA PRO A 9 -8.05 -13.72 12.70
C PRO A 9 -6.83 -14.63 12.79
N THR A 10 -6.53 -15.11 13.99
CA THR A 10 -5.39 -15.97 14.32
C THR A 10 -4.02 -15.34 14.18
N THR A 11 -3.97 -14.04 13.86
CA THR A 11 -2.71 -13.28 13.76
C THR A 11 -2.74 -12.06 14.68
N LYS A 12 -1.57 -11.43 14.83
CA LYS A 12 -1.48 -10.11 15.47
C LYS A 12 -1.62 -8.96 14.45
N TYR A 13 -1.83 -9.29 13.17
CA TYR A 13 -1.83 -8.30 12.11
C TYR A 13 -3.15 -7.55 12.04
N LYS A 14 -3.02 -6.25 11.81
CA LYS A 14 -4.15 -5.37 11.50
C LYS A 14 -3.95 -4.84 10.09
N ALA A 15 -4.89 -5.14 9.21
CA ALA A 15 -4.87 -4.67 7.83
C ALA A 15 -5.58 -3.33 7.72
N ASP A 16 -5.22 -2.55 6.69
CA ASP A 16 -5.85 -1.24 6.45
C ASP A 16 -7.28 -1.38 5.97
N GLY A 17 -7.62 -2.48 5.33
CA GLY A 17 -8.98 -2.72 4.89
C GLY A 17 -9.23 -4.17 4.53
N TYR A 18 -10.50 -4.53 4.47
CA TYR A 18 -10.93 -5.87 4.11
C TYR A 18 -12.29 -5.80 3.41
N CYS A 19 -12.42 -6.56 2.32
CA CYS A 19 -13.69 -6.75 1.63
C CYS A 19 -14.12 -8.20 1.75
N GLU A 20 -15.20 -8.43 2.51
CA GLU A 20 -15.70 -9.78 2.75
C GLU A 20 -16.18 -10.45 1.46
N ALA A 21 -16.86 -9.70 0.59
CA ALA A 21 -17.42 -10.23 -0.65
C ALA A 21 -16.37 -10.88 -1.56
N THR A 22 -15.15 -10.35 -1.55
CA THR A 22 -14.05 -10.85 -2.39
C THR A 22 -12.94 -11.50 -1.58
N ASN A 23 -13.09 -11.59 -0.26
CA ASN A 23 -12.06 -12.08 0.67
C ASN A 23 -10.71 -11.39 0.42
N THR A 24 -10.74 -10.08 0.25
CA THR A 24 -9.56 -9.29 -0.10
C THR A 24 -9.11 -8.42 1.06
N VAL A 25 -7.84 -8.54 1.39
CA VAL A 25 -7.15 -7.67 2.35
C VAL A 25 -6.45 -6.55 1.58
N TYR A 26 -6.57 -5.33 2.07
CA TYR A 26 -5.93 -4.14 1.48
C TYR A 26 -4.88 -3.62 2.44
N GLU A 27 -3.68 -3.36 1.92
CA GLU A 27 -2.57 -2.80 2.70
C GLU A 27 -1.98 -1.61 1.98
N PHE A 28 -1.75 -0.53 2.73
CA PHE A 28 -0.98 0.61 2.25
C PHE A 28 0.38 0.61 2.94
N HIS A 29 1.46 0.60 2.15
CA HIS A 29 2.82 0.56 2.67
C HIS A 29 3.49 1.92 2.55
N GLY A 30 3.74 2.58 3.68
CA GLY A 30 4.59 3.76 3.74
C GLY A 30 6.03 3.37 3.41
N ASP A 31 6.69 4.12 2.51
CA ASP A 31 8.01 3.76 2.00
C ASP A 31 9.07 3.64 3.09
N LEU A 32 9.06 4.59 4.02
CA LEU A 32 10.04 4.63 5.10
C LEU A 32 9.90 3.43 6.06
N TRP A 33 8.66 3.11 6.42
CA TRP A 33 8.36 2.08 7.41
C TRP A 33 8.58 0.66 6.89
N HIS A 34 8.44 0.49 5.58
CA HIS A 34 8.50 -0.83 4.94
C HIS A 34 9.71 -1.01 4.05
N GLY A 35 10.62 -0.03 4.04
CA GLY A 35 11.88 -0.15 3.33
C GLY A 35 11.76 -0.27 1.82
N ASN A 36 10.91 0.56 1.20
CA ASN A 36 10.66 0.48 -0.24
C ASN A 36 11.98 0.56 -1.04
N PRO A 37 12.36 -0.51 -1.76
CA PRO A 37 13.62 -0.54 -2.51
C PRO A 37 13.69 0.45 -3.67
N LYS A 38 12.55 1.00 -4.09
CA LYS A 38 12.52 2.08 -5.10
C LYS A 38 13.03 3.41 -4.54
N LYS A 39 13.02 3.57 -3.21
CA LYS A 39 13.40 4.82 -2.55
C LYS A 39 14.62 4.69 -1.66
N TYR A 40 14.90 3.53 -1.13
CA TYR A 40 15.95 3.35 -0.13
C TYR A 40 16.89 2.22 -0.51
N ASN A 41 18.19 2.45 -0.28
CA ASN A 41 19.19 1.41 -0.44
C ASN A 41 19.00 0.39 0.69
N PRO A 42 18.88 -0.92 0.37
CA PRO A 42 18.69 -1.94 1.40
C PRO A 42 19.78 -2.01 2.45
N ASN A 43 20.99 -1.57 2.11
CA ASN A 43 22.14 -1.59 3.03
C ASN A 43 22.19 -0.37 3.95
N ASP A 44 21.41 0.66 3.69
CA ASP A 44 21.35 1.84 4.55
C ASP A 44 20.52 1.54 5.80
N THR A 45 20.93 2.13 6.91
CA THR A 45 20.22 1.99 8.18
C THR A 45 19.12 3.04 8.27
N SER A 46 17.91 2.58 8.61
CA SER A 46 16.77 3.45 8.79
C SER A 46 16.87 4.26 10.08
N TYR A 47 15.97 5.23 10.21
CA TYR A 47 15.84 6.02 11.43
C TYR A 47 15.65 5.16 12.69
N PHE A 48 15.09 3.96 12.54
CA PHE A 48 14.85 3.04 13.67
C PHE A 48 16.07 2.17 14.02
N GLY A 49 17.19 2.34 13.34
CA GLY A 49 18.36 1.50 13.53
C GLY A 49 18.31 0.14 12.83
N ILE A 50 17.34 -0.07 11.95
CA ILE A 50 17.17 -1.30 11.18
C ILE A 50 17.45 -0.98 9.71
N GLN A 51 18.20 -1.86 9.02
CA GLN A 51 18.46 -1.67 7.59
C GLN A 51 17.17 -1.75 6.79
N TYR A 52 17.08 -0.93 5.74
CA TYR A 52 15.89 -0.90 4.88
C TYR A 52 15.60 -2.24 4.24
N GLY A 53 16.63 -3.01 3.88
CA GLY A 53 16.47 -4.35 3.34
C GLY A 53 15.77 -5.30 4.30
N GLU A 54 16.04 -5.18 5.59
CA GLU A 54 15.37 -5.99 6.61
C GLU A 54 13.90 -5.59 6.77
N LEU A 55 13.63 -4.28 6.76
CA LEU A 55 12.24 -3.79 6.81
C LEU A 55 11.44 -4.31 5.62
N TYR A 56 12.04 -4.30 4.44
CA TYR A 56 11.40 -4.81 3.23
C TYR A 56 11.14 -6.31 3.32
N GLU A 57 12.11 -7.09 3.80
CA GLU A 57 11.92 -8.54 3.97
C GLU A 57 10.80 -8.86 4.95
N ARG A 58 10.73 -8.15 6.06
CA ARG A 58 9.62 -8.31 7.02
C ARG A 58 8.27 -8.05 6.37
N THR A 59 8.23 -7.04 5.52
CA THR A 59 7.01 -6.69 4.77
C THR A 59 6.61 -7.83 3.82
N LEU A 60 7.57 -8.39 3.09
CA LEU A 60 7.31 -9.51 2.19
C LEU A 60 6.84 -10.76 2.95
N GLN A 61 7.43 -11.03 4.11
CA GLN A 61 7.01 -12.15 4.95
C GLN A 61 5.55 -11.97 5.42
N ARG A 62 5.20 -10.77 5.85
CA ARG A 62 3.82 -10.45 6.24
C ARG A 62 2.86 -10.67 5.08
N GLU A 63 3.20 -10.20 3.90
CA GLU A 63 2.37 -10.39 2.71
C GLU A 63 2.19 -11.88 2.41
N GLN A 64 3.26 -12.66 2.51
CA GLN A 64 3.21 -14.08 2.27
C GLN A 64 2.34 -14.81 3.28
N GLU A 65 2.42 -14.44 4.55
CA GLU A 65 1.58 -15.02 5.60
C GLU A 65 0.10 -14.75 5.34
N ILE A 66 -0.24 -13.51 4.95
CA ILE A 66 -1.62 -13.14 4.64
C ILE A 66 -2.15 -13.98 3.47
N LYS A 67 -1.35 -14.14 2.42
CA LYS A 67 -1.73 -14.96 1.26
C LYS A 67 -1.89 -16.43 1.64
N THR A 68 -0.98 -16.94 2.48
CA THR A 68 -1.02 -18.32 2.95
C THR A 68 -2.29 -18.64 3.75
N LEU A 69 -2.84 -17.63 4.44
CA LEU A 69 -4.10 -17.77 5.16
C LEU A 69 -5.32 -17.81 4.24
N GLY A 70 -5.14 -17.65 2.93
CA GLY A 70 -6.20 -17.77 1.95
C GLY A 70 -6.81 -16.46 1.48
N TYR A 71 -6.27 -15.32 1.91
CA TYR A 71 -6.77 -14.02 1.47
C TYR A 71 -6.20 -13.63 0.12
N ASN A 72 -7.00 -12.91 -0.66
CA ASN A 72 -6.48 -12.09 -1.74
C ASN A 72 -5.87 -10.85 -1.12
N LEU A 73 -4.73 -10.42 -1.62
CA LEU A 73 -4.02 -9.27 -1.07
C LEU A 73 -3.77 -8.22 -2.14
N ILE A 74 -4.19 -7.01 -1.85
CA ILE A 74 -3.89 -5.85 -2.69
C ILE A 74 -3.05 -4.88 -1.88
N VAL A 75 -1.88 -4.55 -2.39
CA VAL A 75 -0.92 -3.67 -1.74
C VAL A 75 -0.74 -2.41 -2.57
N MET A 76 -0.77 -1.26 -1.90
CA MET A 76 -0.41 0.02 -2.51
C MET A 76 0.77 0.59 -1.75
N TRP A 77 1.86 0.88 -2.46
CA TRP A 77 3.00 1.59 -1.89
C TRP A 77 2.82 3.10 -2.00
N GLU A 78 3.28 3.82 -1.01
CA GLU A 78 3.23 5.29 -1.00
C GLU A 78 3.86 5.92 -2.25
N TYR A 79 5.01 5.40 -2.68
CA TYR A 79 5.70 5.87 -3.89
C TYR A 79 4.79 5.79 -5.11
N ASP A 80 4.14 4.63 -5.31
CA ASP A 80 3.26 4.41 -6.45
C ASP A 80 1.98 5.25 -6.35
N TRP A 81 1.43 5.36 -5.15
CA TRP A 81 0.26 6.20 -4.91
C TRP A 81 0.52 7.67 -5.25
N ASN A 82 1.70 8.19 -4.89
CA ASN A 82 2.05 9.58 -5.18
C ASN A 82 2.16 9.84 -6.69
N ILE A 83 2.65 8.86 -7.46
CA ILE A 83 2.69 8.96 -8.93
C ILE A 83 1.28 8.96 -9.50
N ILE A 84 0.45 8.00 -9.08
CA ILE A 84 -0.93 7.87 -9.55
C ILE A 84 -1.72 9.14 -9.24
N ARG A 85 -1.59 9.68 -8.03
CA ARG A 85 -2.26 10.89 -7.61
C ARG A 85 -1.91 12.09 -8.48
N ARG A 86 -0.61 12.23 -8.83
CA ARG A 86 -0.16 13.31 -9.72
C ARG A 86 -0.77 13.18 -11.11
N ILE A 87 -0.81 11.97 -11.65
CA ILE A 87 -1.40 11.70 -12.96
C ILE A 87 -2.89 12.07 -12.94
N VAL A 88 -3.62 11.63 -11.93
CA VAL A 88 -5.05 11.93 -11.80
C VAL A 88 -5.29 13.44 -11.74
N ILE A 89 -4.49 14.17 -10.96
CA ILE A 89 -4.60 15.62 -10.85
C ILE A 89 -4.38 16.31 -12.20
N LEU A 90 -3.34 15.87 -12.94
CA LEU A 90 -3.04 16.41 -14.26
C LEU A 90 -4.16 16.14 -15.25
N LEU A 91 -4.74 14.95 -15.24
CA LEU A 91 -5.86 14.60 -16.10
C LEU A 91 -7.10 15.45 -15.77
N GLN A 92 -7.38 15.63 -14.48
CA GLN A 92 -8.50 16.47 -14.06
C GLN A 92 -8.34 17.91 -14.54
N ARG A 93 -7.13 18.46 -14.42
CA ARG A 93 -6.83 19.82 -14.94
C ARG A 93 -7.02 19.90 -16.44
N ARG A 94 -6.55 18.89 -17.17
CA ARG A 94 -6.68 18.84 -18.62
C ARG A 94 -8.15 18.81 -19.05
N PHE A 95 -8.95 17.96 -18.44
CA PHE A 95 -10.39 17.88 -18.74
C PHE A 95 -11.12 19.16 -18.39
N ARG A 96 -10.79 19.77 -17.26
CA ARG A 96 -11.37 21.04 -16.85
C ARG A 96 -11.11 22.14 -17.87
N ASN A 97 -9.85 22.25 -18.32
CA ASN A 97 -9.43 23.28 -19.25
C ASN A 97 -10.04 23.07 -20.65
N LYS A 98 -10.29 21.82 -21.05
CA LYS A 98 -10.87 21.49 -22.34
C LYS A 98 -12.39 21.44 -22.34
N ARG A 99 -13.01 21.72 -21.22
CA ARG A 99 -14.47 21.67 -21.05
C ARG A 99 -15.06 20.34 -21.52
N VAL A 100 -14.39 19.24 -21.21
CA VAL A 100 -14.89 17.92 -21.56
C VAL A 100 -16.05 17.57 -20.64
N TYR A 101 -17.13 17.07 -21.23
CA TYR A 101 -18.29 16.63 -20.47
C TYR A 101 -17.95 15.41 -19.63
N LYS A 102 -18.46 15.37 -18.42
CA LYS A 102 -18.30 14.20 -17.57
C LYS A 102 -19.17 13.07 -18.11
N VAL A 103 -18.56 11.91 -18.23
CA VAL A 103 -19.27 10.67 -18.57
C VAL A 103 -19.43 9.88 -17.28
N TYR A 104 -20.66 9.61 -16.94
CA TYR A 104 -20.98 8.84 -15.74
C TYR A 104 -21.24 7.39 -16.07
#